data_12e500b404966d46cc4a684be9f9b80d
#
_entry.id   12e500b404966d46cc4a684be9f9b80d
#
_cell.length_a   1.000
_cell.length_b   1.000
_cell.length_c   1.000
_cell.angle_alpha   90.00
_cell.angle_beta   90.00
_cell.angle_gamma   90.00
#
_symmetry.space_group_name_H-M   'P 1'
#
loop_
_entity.id
_entity.type
_entity.pdbx_description
1 polymer ?
#
loop_
_entity_poly.entity_id
_entity_poly.type
_entity_poly.pdbx_seq_one_letter_code
_entity_poly.pdbx_strand_id
1 'polypeptide(L)'
;MPAESAKQSAVFFIDGANIYRGFHRIGIDANTFDLRLLAASLAGPARAVQEIRYYTGRVEREGDERIFRQHQRLLSSLNAQGVTVRLGRVEPRSEDNDLADELLRFLGAPRVPEKRLLPEVYRTLDAMARKHRRVTYWIQKAVDTMLVCDLARLASENKYDVAYVLSLDGDMTPGIEFARSLGKTVFGAGPEGPNYQVKEACNLFIVIDEKRLSTCYLRGY
;
A
#
# COMPACT_ATOMS: atom_id res chain seq x y z
N MET A 1 -14.86 37.30 24.20
CA MET A 1 -13.91 36.32 23.68
C MET A 1 -14.73 35.27 22.96
N PRO A 2 -14.62 35.10 21.64
CA PRO A 2 -15.27 33.96 20.97
C PRO A 2 -14.65 32.68 21.53
N ALA A 3 -15.51 31.73 21.92
CA ALA A 3 -15.08 30.42 22.38
C ALA A 3 -14.23 29.79 21.27
N GLU A 4 -13.00 29.40 21.57
CA GLU A 4 -12.15 28.67 20.68
C GLU A 4 -12.90 27.37 20.33
N SER A 5 -13.41 27.24 19.08
CA SER A 5 -14.14 26.08 18.66
C SER A 5 -13.23 24.87 18.80
N ALA A 6 -13.67 23.85 19.55
CA ALA A 6 -12.89 22.64 19.75
C ALA A 6 -12.50 22.06 18.37
N LYS A 7 -11.20 21.77 18.19
CA LYS A 7 -10.70 21.19 16.95
C LYS A 7 -11.32 19.82 16.74
N GLN A 8 -11.73 19.52 15.49
CA GLN A 8 -12.19 18.19 15.13
C GLN A 8 -11.08 17.14 15.31
N SER A 9 -11.43 16.01 15.91
CA SER A 9 -10.50 14.89 16.07
C SER A 9 -10.27 14.19 14.72
N ALA A 10 -9.01 13.95 14.37
CA ALA A 10 -8.63 13.31 13.10
C ALA A 10 -7.80 12.05 13.33
N VAL A 11 -8.14 10.98 12.59
CA VAL A 11 -7.37 9.72 12.56
C VAL A 11 -6.95 9.43 11.11
N PHE A 12 -5.70 9.00 10.95
CA PHE A 12 -5.10 8.64 9.67
C PHE A 12 -5.02 7.12 9.54
N PHE A 13 -5.49 6.61 8.41
CA PHE A 13 -5.44 5.19 8.02
C PHE A 13 -4.60 5.08 6.76
N ILE A 14 -3.39 4.52 6.87
CA ILE A 14 -2.40 4.50 5.80
C ILE A 14 -2.17 3.06 5.34
N ASP A 15 -2.59 2.76 4.11
CA ASP A 15 -2.22 1.53 3.42
C ASP A 15 -0.77 1.64 2.92
N GLY A 16 0.16 1.06 3.68
CA GLY A 16 1.59 1.22 3.42
C GLY A 16 2.03 0.72 2.06
N ALA A 17 1.53 -0.45 1.63
CA ALA A 17 1.93 -1.02 0.35
C ALA A 17 1.36 -0.25 -0.84
N ASN A 18 0.12 0.20 -0.73
CA ASN A 18 -0.54 0.96 -1.80
C ASN A 18 0.09 2.34 -1.97
N ILE A 19 0.29 3.06 -0.87
CA ILE A 19 0.92 4.38 -0.88
C ILE A 19 2.38 4.30 -1.34
N TYR A 20 3.16 3.31 -0.88
CA TYR A 20 4.53 3.10 -1.36
C TYR A 20 4.56 2.92 -2.89
N ARG A 21 3.74 2.01 -3.43
CA ARG A 21 3.65 1.78 -4.88
C ARG A 21 3.18 3.02 -5.63
N GLY A 22 2.22 3.76 -5.08
CA GLY A 22 1.71 4.98 -5.67
C GLY A 22 2.78 6.05 -5.82
N PHE A 23 3.54 6.34 -4.77
CA PHE A 23 4.64 7.31 -4.80
C PHE A 23 5.82 6.84 -5.64
N HIS A 24 6.17 5.55 -5.58
CA HIS A 24 7.26 4.99 -6.38
C HIS A 24 7.02 5.16 -7.89
N ARG A 25 5.77 5.06 -8.36
CA ARG A 25 5.41 5.30 -9.78
C ARG A 25 5.71 6.70 -10.26
N ILE A 26 5.71 7.68 -9.36
CA ILE A 26 6.04 9.08 -9.67
C ILE A 26 7.46 9.45 -9.23
N GLY A 27 8.32 8.45 -8.95
CA GLY A 27 9.73 8.64 -8.63
C GLY A 27 10.03 9.09 -7.21
N ILE A 28 9.07 8.96 -6.28
CA ILE A 28 9.21 9.40 -4.90
C ILE A 28 9.33 8.20 -3.97
N ASP A 29 10.32 8.19 -3.07
CA ASP A 29 10.45 7.16 -2.03
C ASP A 29 9.61 7.51 -0.80
N ALA A 30 8.52 6.79 -0.61
CA ALA A 30 7.62 6.98 0.52
C ALA A 30 8.25 6.70 1.90
N ASN A 31 9.40 6.02 1.96
CA ASN A 31 10.09 5.74 3.22
C ASN A 31 10.86 6.96 3.77
N THR A 32 10.96 8.03 3.00
CA THR A 32 11.68 9.25 3.37
C THR A 32 10.81 10.27 4.09
N PHE A 33 9.51 9.99 4.30
CA PHE A 33 8.58 10.95 4.89
C PHE A 33 8.45 10.81 6.40
N ASP A 34 8.35 11.96 7.07
CA ASP A 34 7.79 12.05 8.42
C ASP A 34 6.26 12.08 8.31
N LEU A 35 5.61 10.98 8.68
CA LEU A 35 4.16 10.84 8.58
C LEU A 35 3.42 11.79 9.52
N ARG A 36 4.05 12.28 10.59
CA ARG A 36 3.45 13.29 11.48
C ARG A 36 3.36 14.64 10.78
N LEU A 37 4.45 15.02 10.08
CA LEU A 37 4.45 16.26 9.30
C LEU A 37 3.45 16.18 8.15
N LEU A 38 3.37 15.05 7.47
CA LEU A 38 2.38 14.83 6.43
C LEU A 38 0.95 14.88 6.97
N ALA A 39 0.68 14.20 8.08
CA ALA A 39 -0.63 14.23 8.73
C ALA A 39 -1.02 15.65 9.19
N ALA A 40 -0.09 16.38 9.79
CA ALA A 40 -0.32 17.76 10.20
C ALA A 40 -0.60 18.70 9.00
N SER A 41 0.14 18.51 7.90
CA SER A 41 -0.09 19.27 6.65
C SER A 41 -1.46 18.99 6.04
N LEU A 42 -1.92 17.73 6.08
CA LEU A 42 -3.24 17.34 5.56
C LEU A 42 -4.38 17.78 6.48
N ALA A 43 -4.21 17.66 7.79
CA ALA A 43 -5.23 18.02 8.77
C ALA A 43 -5.47 19.54 8.82
N GLY A 44 -4.41 20.32 8.65
CA GLY A 44 -4.45 21.78 8.81
C GLY A 44 -4.77 22.23 10.25
N PRO A 45 -4.97 23.53 10.47
CA PRO A 45 -5.12 24.09 11.82
C PRO A 45 -6.45 23.75 12.50
N ALA A 46 -7.48 23.39 11.74
CA ALA A 46 -8.84 23.14 12.24
C ALA A 46 -9.00 21.74 12.87
N ARG A 47 -8.03 20.85 12.72
CA ARG A 47 -8.11 19.45 13.15
C ARG A 47 -6.96 19.07 14.06
N ALA A 48 -7.25 18.22 15.06
CA ALA A 48 -6.25 17.64 15.94
C ALA A 48 -5.98 16.20 15.54
N VAL A 49 -4.76 15.90 15.08
CA VAL A 49 -4.35 14.52 14.76
C VAL A 49 -4.25 13.72 16.05
N GLN A 50 -5.14 12.77 16.26
CA GLN A 50 -5.18 11.91 17.43
C GLN A 50 -4.33 10.66 17.26
N GLU A 51 -4.37 10.06 16.09
CA GLU A 51 -3.67 8.81 15.80
C GLU A 51 -3.33 8.69 14.31
N ILE A 52 -2.18 8.09 14.04
CA ILE A 52 -1.76 7.68 12.70
C ILE A 52 -1.59 6.16 12.74
N ARG A 53 -2.35 5.44 11.93
CA ARG A 53 -2.31 3.99 11.80
C ARG A 53 -1.73 3.61 10.45
N TYR A 54 -0.69 2.79 10.48
CA TYR A 54 0.00 2.31 9.29
C TYR A 54 -0.19 0.80 9.15
N TYR A 55 -0.78 0.37 8.05
CA TYR A 55 -1.11 -1.03 7.77
C TYR A 55 -0.13 -1.59 6.75
N THR A 56 0.51 -2.70 7.07
CA THR A 56 1.45 -3.38 6.18
C THR A 56 1.55 -4.87 6.50
N GLY A 57 2.06 -5.67 5.57
CA GLY A 57 2.32 -7.08 5.80
C GLY A 57 3.58 -7.29 6.64
N ARG A 58 3.59 -8.33 7.47
CA ARG A 58 4.78 -8.75 8.20
C ARG A 58 5.72 -9.49 7.26
N VAL A 59 6.94 -9.01 7.09
CA VAL A 59 7.99 -9.72 6.36
C VAL A 59 8.70 -10.66 7.31
N GLU A 60 8.72 -11.95 6.98
CA GLU A 60 9.41 -12.99 7.77
C GLU A 60 10.91 -13.04 7.42
N ARG A 61 11.73 -13.42 8.41
CA ARG A 61 13.20 -13.46 8.25
C ARG A 61 13.66 -14.58 7.31
N GLU A 62 12.85 -15.61 7.14
CA GLU A 62 13.14 -16.80 6.33
C GLU A 62 13.14 -16.53 4.81
N GLY A 63 12.75 -15.33 4.41
CA GLY A 63 12.78 -14.85 3.02
C GLY A 63 14.10 -14.16 2.66
N ASP A 64 13.99 -13.06 1.93
CA ASP A 64 15.13 -12.20 1.59
C ASP A 64 15.56 -11.34 2.79
N GLU A 65 16.75 -11.60 3.31
CA GLU A 65 17.30 -10.89 4.48
C GLU A 65 17.42 -9.37 4.24
N ARG A 66 17.68 -8.93 3.02
CA ARG A 66 17.75 -7.52 2.66
C ARG A 66 16.37 -6.86 2.82
N ILE A 67 15.33 -7.50 2.29
CA ILE A 67 13.95 -7.02 2.40
C ILE A 67 13.52 -7.02 3.87
N PHE A 68 13.85 -8.07 4.62
CA PHE A 68 13.57 -8.12 6.06
C PHE A 68 14.22 -6.96 6.83
N ARG A 69 15.51 -6.68 6.60
CA ARG A 69 16.20 -5.56 7.25
C ARG A 69 15.61 -4.20 6.88
N GLN A 70 15.25 -4.00 5.62
CA GLN A 70 14.58 -2.77 5.18
C GLN A 70 13.23 -2.60 5.88
N HIS A 71 12.45 -3.67 5.97
CA HIS A 71 11.16 -3.65 6.67
C HIS A 71 11.33 -3.34 8.17
N GLN A 72 12.31 -3.94 8.84
CA GLN A 72 12.60 -3.63 10.25
C GLN A 72 12.99 -2.16 10.46
N ARG A 73 13.77 -1.56 9.55
CA ARG A 73 14.10 -0.13 9.59
C ARG A 73 12.86 0.74 9.44
N LEU A 74 11.97 0.39 8.51
CA LEU A 74 10.69 1.07 8.35
C LEU A 74 9.87 1.00 9.64
N LEU A 75 9.67 -0.18 10.22
CA LEU A 75 8.92 -0.34 11.48
C LEU A 75 9.52 0.48 12.62
N SER A 76 10.85 0.47 12.74
CA SER A 76 11.55 1.27 13.76
C SER A 76 11.34 2.77 13.55
N SER A 77 11.40 3.24 12.30
CA SER A 77 11.15 4.65 11.95
C SER A 77 9.71 5.05 12.27
N LEU A 78 8.73 4.22 11.92
CA LEU A 78 7.31 4.47 12.20
C LEU A 78 7.04 4.53 13.71
N ASN A 79 7.62 3.61 14.48
CA ASN A 79 7.50 3.61 15.94
C ASN A 79 8.12 4.88 16.57
N ALA A 80 9.29 5.31 16.08
CA ALA A 80 9.92 6.55 16.52
C ALA A 80 9.08 7.80 16.24
N GLN A 81 8.25 7.74 15.19
CA GLN A 81 7.29 8.78 14.86
C GLN A 81 5.98 8.68 15.68
N GLY A 82 5.82 7.68 16.55
CA GLY A 82 4.58 7.46 17.30
C GLY A 82 3.42 6.94 16.45
N VAL A 83 3.71 6.32 15.32
CA VAL A 83 2.72 5.71 14.43
C VAL A 83 2.32 4.33 14.95
N THR A 84 1.01 4.07 15.04
CA THR A 84 0.48 2.75 15.39
C THR A 84 0.58 1.81 14.19
N VAL A 85 1.51 0.86 14.23
CA VAL A 85 1.69 -0.11 13.14
C VAL A 85 0.79 -1.32 13.33
N ARG A 86 0.07 -1.69 12.26
CA ARG A 86 -0.81 -2.86 12.20
C ARG A 86 -0.25 -3.83 11.15
N LEU A 87 0.15 -5.02 11.59
CA LEU A 87 0.81 -6.01 10.74
C LEU A 87 -0.17 -7.11 10.31
N GLY A 88 -0.43 -7.20 9.02
CA GLY A 88 -1.06 -8.35 8.39
C GLY A 88 -0.06 -9.49 8.21
N ARG A 89 -0.52 -10.60 7.62
CA ARG A 89 0.34 -11.73 7.26
C ARG A 89 0.87 -11.56 5.83
N VAL A 90 2.03 -12.15 5.58
CA VAL A 90 2.60 -12.29 4.24
C VAL A 90 2.76 -13.79 3.98
N GLU A 91 2.15 -14.26 2.92
CA GLU A 91 2.15 -15.69 2.57
C GLU A 91 2.76 -15.87 1.18
N PRO A 92 3.62 -16.88 0.97
CA PRO A 92 4.09 -17.22 -0.36
C PRO A 92 2.94 -17.85 -1.14
N ARG A 93 2.75 -17.40 -2.36
CA ARG A 93 1.85 -18.02 -3.33
C ARG A 93 2.65 -18.43 -4.53
N SER A 94 2.52 -19.69 -4.91
CA SER A 94 3.14 -20.22 -6.12
C SER A 94 2.05 -20.48 -7.15
N GLU A 95 2.28 -20.00 -8.35
CA GLU A 95 1.41 -20.27 -9.51
C GLU A 95 2.24 -20.82 -10.65
N ASP A 96 1.63 -21.71 -11.43
CA ASP A 96 2.23 -22.19 -12.65
C ASP A 96 2.17 -21.08 -13.71
N ASN A 97 3.22 -20.96 -14.48
CA ASN A 97 3.34 -19.95 -15.52
C ASN A 97 2.84 -20.54 -16.84
N ASP A 98 1.62 -20.19 -17.22
CA ASP A 98 0.97 -20.69 -18.44
C ASP A 98 1.82 -20.48 -19.68
N LEU A 99 2.53 -19.35 -19.79
CA LEU A 99 3.42 -19.08 -20.92
C LEU A 99 4.61 -20.04 -20.96
N ALA A 100 5.17 -20.37 -19.78
CA ALA A 100 6.27 -21.33 -19.70
C ALA A 100 5.79 -22.75 -20.08
N ASP A 101 4.59 -23.14 -19.64
CA ASP A 101 3.99 -24.43 -20.01
C ASP A 101 3.60 -24.49 -21.48
N GLU A 102 3.13 -23.39 -22.06
CA GLU A 102 2.86 -23.27 -23.48
C GLU A 102 4.15 -23.41 -24.31
N LEU A 103 5.22 -22.72 -23.89
CA LEU A 103 6.53 -22.81 -24.53
C LEU A 103 7.10 -24.22 -24.44
N LEU A 104 6.99 -24.91 -23.32
CA LEU A 104 7.43 -26.29 -23.14
C LEU A 104 6.62 -27.24 -24.06
N ARG A 105 5.31 -27.06 -24.17
CA ARG A 105 4.46 -27.83 -25.09
C ARG A 105 4.85 -27.60 -26.55
N PHE A 106 5.13 -26.34 -26.92
CA PHE A 106 5.59 -25.99 -28.25
C PHE A 106 6.94 -26.66 -28.58
N LEU A 107 7.93 -26.54 -27.67
CA LEU A 107 9.27 -27.14 -27.84
C LEU A 107 9.21 -28.67 -27.90
N GLY A 108 8.30 -29.32 -27.18
CA GLY A 108 8.11 -30.77 -27.16
C GLY A 108 7.23 -31.33 -28.32
N ALA A 109 6.64 -30.46 -29.13
CA ALA A 109 5.74 -30.90 -30.18
C ALA A 109 6.50 -31.61 -31.34
N PRO A 110 6.01 -32.77 -31.87
CA PRO A 110 6.71 -33.52 -32.89
C PRO A 110 6.97 -32.76 -34.20
N ARG A 111 6.28 -31.66 -34.42
CA ARG A 111 6.39 -30.79 -35.60
C ARG A 111 7.33 -29.60 -35.45
N VAL A 112 7.87 -29.35 -34.24
CA VAL A 112 8.98 -28.43 -34.06
C VAL A 112 10.27 -29.23 -34.04
N PRO A 113 10.86 -29.51 -35.20
CA PRO A 113 12.08 -30.28 -35.21
C PRO A 113 13.16 -29.45 -34.54
N GLU A 114 13.95 -30.07 -33.67
CA GLU A 114 15.27 -29.57 -33.25
C GLU A 114 16.09 -29.06 -34.44
N LYS A 115 15.78 -29.53 -35.64
CA LYS A 115 16.38 -29.12 -36.92
C LYS A 115 16.02 -27.72 -37.41
N ARG A 116 15.00 -27.03 -36.85
CA ARG A 116 14.60 -25.67 -37.25
C ARG A 116 15.08 -24.59 -36.29
N LEU A 117 15.44 -24.97 -35.07
CA LEU A 117 16.11 -24.07 -34.13
C LEU A 117 17.56 -24.49 -34.02
N LEU A 118 18.45 -23.48 -33.84
CA LEU A 118 19.82 -23.78 -33.47
C LEU A 118 19.79 -24.56 -32.16
N PRO A 119 20.57 -25.63 -31.98
CA PRO A 119 20.53 -26.48 -30.77
C PRO A 119 20.77 -25.71 -29.48
N GLU A 120 21.55 -24.67 -29.55
CA GLU A 120 21.82 -23.76 -28.42
C GLU A 120 20.58 -22.90 -28.07
N VAL A 121 19.84 -22.40 -29.07
CA VAL A 121 18.61 -21.63 -28.88
C VAL A 121 17.52 -22.53 -28.26
N TYR A 122 17.35 -23.74 -28.79
CA TYR A 122 16.42 -24.72 -28.23
C TYR A 122 16.72 -25.00 -26.75
N ARG A 123 17.97 -25.33 -26.43
CA ARG A 123 18.39 -25.62 -25.05
C ARG A 123 18.19 -24.42 -24.12
N THR A 124 18.48 -23.22 -24.61
CA THR A 124 18.29 -21.98 -23.84
C THR A 124 16.80 -21.76 -23.54
N LEU A 125 15.94 -21.87 -24.55
CA LEU A 125 14.49 -21.69 -24.37
C LEU A 125 13.88 -22.76 -23.45
N ASP A 126 14.25 -24.03 -23.59
CA ASP A 126 13.81 -25.11 -22.72
C ASP A 126 14.23 -24.88 -21.27
N ALA A 127 15.50 -24.52 -21.06
CA ALA A 127 16.02 -24.21 -19.72
C ALA A 127 15.33 -23.00 -19.07
N MET A 128 15.06 -21.93 -19.85
CA MET A 128 14.33 -20.75 -19.38
C MET A 128 12.89 -21.11 -19.02
N ALA A 129 12.18 -21.85 -19.88
CA ALA A 129 10.81 -22.27 -19.63
C ALA A 129 10.71 -23.13 -18.37
N ARG A 130 11.60 -24.12 -18.20
CA ARG A 130 11.64 -24.96 -16.98
C ARG A 130 11.95 -24.15 -15.73
N LYS A 131 12.91 -23.20 -15.80
CA LYS A 131 13.28 -22.33 -14.67
C LYS A 131 12.11 -21.45 -14.24
N HIS A 132 11.32 -20.95 -15.17
CA HIS A 132 10.23 -20.02 -14.90
C HIS A 132 8.84 -20.66 -14.92
N ARG A 133 8.77 -22.01 -14.95
CA ARG A 133 7.53 -22.77 -14.98
C ARG A 133 6.67 -22.50 -13.75
N ARG A 134 7.29 -22.26 -12.60
CA ARG A 134 6.62 -21.91 -11.34
C ARG A 134 7.14 -20.60 -10.81
N VAL A 135 6.24 -19.64 -10.60
CA VAL A 135 6.57 -18.32 -10.05
C VAL A 135 6.02 -18.28 -8.64
N THR A 136 6.90 -17.93 -7.69
CA THR A 136 6.50 -17.70 -6.29
C THR A 136 6.52 -16.19 -6.04
N TYR A 137 5.43 -15.67 -5.54
CA TYR A 137 5.30 -14.28 -5.12
C TYR A 137 4.68 -14.20 -3.74
N TRP A 138 4.90 -13.08 -3.06
CA TRP A 138 4.44 -12.88 -1.71
C TRP A 138 3.18 -12.02 -1.70
N ILE A 139 2.10 -12.54 -1.10
CA ILE A 139 0.83 -11.84 -0.98
C ILE A 139 0.66 -11.34 0.46
N GLN A 140 0.30 -10.08 0.58
CA GLN A 140 -0.16 -9.55 1.87
C GLN A 140 -1.61 -10.00 2.10
N LYS A 141 -1.88 -10.53 3.29
CA LYS A 141 -3.21 -10.98 3.72
C LYS A 141 -3.69 -10.16 4.90
N ALA A 142 -4.98 -9.86 4.88
CA ALA A 142 -5.71 -9.16 5.94
C ALA A 142 -5.32 -7.68 6.16
N VAL A 143 -4.41 -7.10 5.38
CA VAL A 143 -4.00 -5.69 5.55
C VAL A 143 -5.19 -4.76 5.27
N ASP A 144 -5.80 -4.88 4.09
CA ASP A 144 -6.94 -4.07 3.66
C ASP A 144 -8.15 -4.29 4.57
N THR A 145 -8.43 -5.56 4.90
CA THR A 145 -9.51 -5.93 5.83
C THR A 145 -9.31 -5.29 7.21
N MET A 146 -8.10 -5.30 7.76
CA MET A 146 -7.81 -4.66 9.04
C MET A 146 -8.03 -3.14 8.98
N LEU A 147 -7.59 -2.49 7.90
CA LEU A 147 -7.80 -1.06 7.70
C LEU A 147 -9.29 -0.72 7.65
N VAL A 148 -10.05 -1.42 6.82
CA VAL A 148 -11.50 -1.22 6.66
C VAL A 148 -12.24 -1.49 7.99
N CYS A 149 -11.90 -2.57 8.70
CA CYS A 149 -12.48 -2.89 9.99
C CYS A 149 -12.16 -1.84 11.06
N ASP A 150 -10.91 -1.35 11.12
CA ASP A 150 -10.54 -0.31 12.09
C ASP A 150 -11.22 1.03 11.74
N LEU A 151 -11.31 1.40 10.47
CA LEU A 151 -12.03 2.59 10.01
C LEU A 151 -13.51 2.54 10.47
N ALA A 152 -14.19 1.43 10.21
CA ALA A 152 -15.59 1.23 10.58
C ALA A 152 -15.79 1.18 12.11
N ARG A 153 -14.94 0.40 12.82
CA ARG A 153 -15.03 0.24 14.26
C ARG A 153 -14.83 1.56 15.00
N LEU A 154 -13.76 2.31 14.66
CA LEU A 154 -13.49 3.59 15.30
C LEU A 154 -14.55 4.65 14.99
N ALA A 155 -15.18 4.59 13.81
CA ALA A 155 -16.33 5.43 13.47
C ALA A 155 -17.53 5.10 14.39
N SER A 156 -17.85 3.82 14.57
CA SER A 156 -18.95 3.34 15.43
C SER A 156 -18.71 3.68 16.89
N GLU A 157 -17.47 3.62 17.35
CA GLU A 157 -17.06 3.98 18.73
C GLU A 157 -16.92 5.50 18.92
N ASN A 158 -17.22 6.32 17.91
CA ASN A 158 -17.09 7.78 17.91
C ASN A 158 -15.68 8.28 18.33
N LYS A 159 -14.63 7.57 17.87
CA LYS A 159 -13.23 7.86 18.21
C LYS A 159 -12.60 8.94 17.33
N TYR A 160 -13.27 9.38 16.30
CA TYR A 160 -12.84 10.48 15.43
C TYR A 160 -14.06 11.20 14.82
N ASP A 161 -13.85 12.46 14.43
CA ASP A 161 -14.78 13.24 13.62
C ASP A 161 -14.42 13.12 12.13
N VAL A 162 -13.10 13.07 11.86
CA VAL A 162 -12.54 13.07 10.53
C VAL A 162 -11.57 11.90 10.36
N ALA A 163 -11.75 11.13 9.29
CA ALA A 163 -10.79 10.11 8.85
C ALA A 163 -10.02 10.58 7.62
N TYR A 164 -8.73 10.31 7.57
CA TYR A 164 -7.90 10.42 6.38
C TYR A 164 -7.50 9.03 5.93
N VAL A 165 -7.94 8.61 4.75
CA VAL A 165 -7.61 7.30 4.16
C VAL A 165 -6.57 7.51 3.06
N LEU A 166 -5.35 7.08 3.32
CA LEU A 166 -4.25 7.12 2.37
C LEU A 166 -4.16 5.77 1.67
N SER A 167 -4.96 5.59 0.66
CA SER A 167 -4.97 4.45 -0.26
C SER A 167 -5.58 4.87 -1.59
N LEU A 168 -5.14 4.21 -2.66
CA LEU A 168 -5.71 4.31 -4.01
C LEU A 168 -6.54 3.06 -4.37
N ASP A 169 -6.78 2.18 -3.39
CA ASP A 169 -7.45 0.90 -3.59
C ASP A 169 -8.96 1.04 -3.42
N GLY A 170 -9.71 0.61 -4.44
CA GLY A 170 -11.17 0.62 -4.43
C GLY A 170 -11.78 -0.25 -3.32
N ASP A 171 -11.05 -1.23 -2.79
CA ASP A 171 -11.50 -2.09 -1.71
C ASP A 171 -11.73 -1.32 -0.38
N MET A 172 -11.23 -0.08 -0.29
CA MET A 172 -11.50 0.82 0.84
C MET A 172 -12.91 1.42 0.81
N THR A 173 -13.57 1.45 -0.36
CA THR A 173 -14.87 2.11 -0.58
C THR A 173 -15.95 1.70 0.42
N PRO A 174 -16.20 0.40 0.71
CA PRO A 174 -17.25 0.03 1.65
C PRO A 174 -17.04 0.58 3.07
N GLY A 175 -15.78 0.61 3.53
CA GLY A 175 -15.44 1.17 4.84
C GLY A 175 -15.62 2.68 4.90
N ILE A 176 -15.27 3.38 3.82
CA ILE A 176 -15.45 4.83 3.67
C ILE A 176 -16.94 5.19 3.71
N GLU A 177 -17.76 4.51 2.91
CA GLU A 177 -19.20 4.72 2.85
C GLU A 177 -19.87 4.44 4.21
N PHE A 178 -19.47 3.35 4.88
CA PHE A 178 -19.98 3.02 6.22
C PHE A 178 -19.62 4.12 7.23
N ALA A 179 -18.36 4.59 7.27
CA ALA A 179 -17.98 5.66 8.19
C ALA A 179 -18.77 6.96 7.92
N ARG A 180 -18.98 7.29 6.64
CA ARG A 180 -19.80 8.45 6.24
C ARG A 180 -21.28 8.29 6.64
N SER A 181 -21.84 7.10 6.55
CA SER A 181 -23.22 6.82 6.98
C SER A 181 -23.41 7.06 8.49
N LEU A 182 -22.34 6.97 9.27
CA LEU A 182 -22.30 7.32 10.70
C LEU A 182 -22.03 8.81 10.97
N GLY A 183 -22.10 9.65 9.92
CA GLY A 183 -21.88 11.10 10.03
C GLY A 183 -20.42 11.51 10.13
N LYS A 184 -19.45 10.61 9.85
CA LYS A 184 -18.03 10.98 9.83
C LYS A 184 -17.64 11.65 8.52
N THR A 185 -16.71 12.58 8.59
CA THR A 185 -16.08 13.13 7.39
C THR A 185 -14.90 12.26 7.00
N VAL A 186 -14.85 11.79 5.74
CA VAL A 186 -13.75 10.96 5.25
C VAL A 186 -13.06 11.66 4.07
N PHE A 187 -11.78 11.93 4.23
CA PHE A 187 -10.90 12.43 3.17
C PHE A 187 -10.03 11.30 2.64
N GLY A 188 -10.02 11.12 1.32
CA GLY A 188 -9.01 10.30 0.66
C GLY A 188 -7.76 11.14 0.41
N ALA A 189 -6.58 10.54 0.45
CA ALA A 189 -5.34 11.23 0.08
C ALA A 189 -4.34 10.26 -0.55
N GLY A 190 -3.59 10.74 -1.54
CA GLY A 190 -2.57 9.95 -2.23
C GLY A 190 -1.97 10.70 -3.42
N PRO A 191 -0.99 10.10 -4.11
CA PRO A 191 -0.46 10.65 -5.34
C PRO A 191 -1.52 10.69 -6.43
N GLU A 192 -1.27 11.48 -7.46
CA GLU A 192 -2.15 11.49 -8.63
C GLU A 192 -2.18 10.11 -9.32
N GLY A 193 -3.37 9.68 -9.71
CA GLY A 193 -3.55 8.38 -10.37
C GLY A 193 -5.02 8.00 -10.58
N PRO A 194 -5.27 6.86 -11.26
CA PRO A 194 -6.61 6.34 -11.50
C PRO A 194 -7.15 5.70 -10.20
N ASN A 195 -7.87 6.45 -9.42
CA ASN A 195 -8.45 6.04 -8.14
C ASN A 195 -9.90 6.52 -8.00
N TYR A 196 -10.66 6.44 -9.08
CA TYR A 196 -12.02 6.99 -9.18
C TYR A 196 -12.93 6.52 -8.05
N GLN A 197 -12.94 5.24 -7.72
CA GLN A 197 -13.83 4.69 -6.70
C GLN A 197 -13.59 5.32 -5.32
N VAL A 198 -12.34 5.42 -4.89
CA VAL A 198 -12.00 6.08 -3.61
C VAL A 198 -12.35 7.57 -3.64
N LYS A 199 -12.08 8.23 -4.78
CA LYS A 199 -12.41 9.67 -4.94
C LYS A 199 -13.89 9.94 -4.79
N GLU A 200 -14.74 9.11 -5.40
CA GLU A 200 -16.19 9.23 -5.34
C GLU A 200 -16.77 8.89 -3.96
N ALA A 201 -16.18 7.89 -3.29
CA ALA A 201 -16.59 7.46 -1.97
C ALA A 201 -16.28 8.50 -0.87
N CYS A 202 -15.19 9.25 -1.01
CA CYS A 202 -14.76 10.24 -0.02
C CYS A 202 -15.57 11.55 -0.09
N ASN A 203 -15.55 12.33 0.99
CA ASN A 203 -16.07 13.71 0.96
C ASN A 203 -15.20 14.63 0.09
N LEU A 204 -13.88 14.38 0.09
CA LEU A 204 -12.89 15.05 -0.73
C LEU A 204 -11.69 14.13 -0.91
N PHE A 205 -11.06 14.16 -2.08
CA PHE A 205 -9.77 13.52 -2.31
C PHE A 205 -8.68 14.57 -2.44
N ILE A 206 -7.62 14.43 -1.66
CA ILE A 206 -6.48 15.34 -1.61
C ILE A 206 -5.32 14.72 -2.38
N VAL A 207 -4.93 15.33 -3.48
CA VAL A 207 -3.72 14.93 -4.21
C VAL A 207 -2.50 15.37 -3.40
N ILE A 208 -1.62 14.40 -3.13
CA ILE A 208 -0.34 14.66 -2.47
C ILE A 208 0.71 14.81 -3.56
N ASP A 209 1.05 16.03 -3.87
CA ASP A 209 2.07 16.40 -4.83
C ASP A 209 3.44 16.63 -4.17
N GLU A 210 4.48 16.79 -4.99
CA GLU A 210 5.85 17.04 -4.56
C GLU A 210 5.97 18.32 -3.70
N LYS A 211 5.22 19.36 -4.04
CA LYS A 211 5.20 20.62 -3.29
C LYS A 211 4.72 20.41 -1.85
N ARG A 212 3.68 19.60 -1.65
CA ARG A 212 3.19 19.26 -0.30
C ARG A 212 4.18 18.39 0.46
N LEU A 213 4.84 17.46 -0.24
CA LEU A 213 5.84 16.57 0.35
C LEU A 213 7.14 17.29 0.73
N SER A 214 7.50 18.38 0.05
CA SER A 214 8.77 19.09 0.27
C SER A 214 9.00 19.51 1.73
N THR A 215 7.93 19.67 2.51
CA THR A 215 7.98 20.02 3.93
C THR A 215 7.88 18.81 4.87
N CYS A 216 7.74 17.61 4.32
CA CYS A 216 7.44 16.40 5.07
C CYS A 216 8.58 15.37 5.07
N TYR A 217 9.76 15.69 4.55
CA TYR A 217 10.90 14.77 4.55
C TYR A 217 11.50 14.60 5.95
N LEU A 218 11.96 13.38 6.24
CA LEU A 218 12.74 13.09 7.44
C LEU A 218 14.05 13.89 7.41
N ARG A 219 14.45 14.43 8.55
CA ARG A 219 15.73 15.15 8.65
C ARG A 219 16.89 14.18 8.40
N GLY A 220 17.68 14.45 7.39
CA GLY A 220 18.85 13.64 7.00
C GLY A 220 18.71 12.91 5.67
N TYR A 221 17.65 13.17 4.95
CA TYR A 221 17.46 12.78 3.54
C TYR A 221 17.42 14.00 2.65
#